data_36fbc4a33149bb56a3184613cb742ff8
#
_entry.id   36fbc4a33149bb56a3184613cb742ff8
#
_cell.length_a   1.000
_cell.length_b   1.000
_cell.length_c   1.000
_cell.angle_alpha   90.00
_cell.angle_beta   90.00
_cell.angle_gamma   90.00
#
_symmetry.space_group_name_H-M   'P 1'
#
loop_
_entity.id
_entity.type
_entity.pdbx_description
1 polymer ?
#
loop_
_entity_poly.entity_id
_entity_poly.type
_entity_poly.pdbx_seq_one_letter_code
_entity_poly.pdbx_strand_id
1 'polypeptide(L)'
;LSNNTETAPDEPEVTEPQENPVSETPAPEVIEASSIFAQPKRKFAMPTPGEYLAAMHAGGDTFNNVNAAFKEAVRDQQTALQAAAGDVLTTDTPGLLPVPVLGPLFQDLNFVRPVVSAFGARSMPNTPSKTFIRPTITTHTSAATQTEGSAVSATTMVIASNTVTKTTVAGQVTLTMQDMDFTDPASMNLILNDLAGEYLIATDNIAADNLVAGKTASGSTWTVTADNPTSLINSLYDAAREITEDSNYFPTHLCVSPDVWEKLGSQLDGSKRPILGYTTNGVIGQNSIGRVGGLQYTGMDVMGLQLVVDNNFASGTMLVVYAPGFEIYEAQQGVLSIANPSTLSRTFSYYGYFATFVAKSSFIQSITIA
;
A
#
# COMPACT_ATOMS: atom_id res chain seq x y z
N LEU A 1 -22.02 -55.99 55.88
CA LEU A 1 -23.38 -56.43 56.25
C LEU A 1 -24.33 -56.07 55.09
N SER A 2 -24.96 -57.17 54.62
CA SER A 2 -26.24 -57.29 53.96
C SER A 2 -26.31 -57.05 52.47
N ASN A 3 -26.18 -58.16 51.78
CA ASN A 3 -26.88 -58.60 50.58
C ASN A 3 -28.24 -57.93 50.34
N ASN A 4 -28.54 -57.62 49.12
CA ASN A 4 -29.80 -58.03 48.51
C ASN A 4 -29.60 -58.15 46.98
N THR A 5 -29.66 -59.40 46.58
CA THR A 5 -30.03 -59.92 45.26
C THR A 5 -31.49 -59.58 44.97
N GLU A 6 -31.78 -58.99 43.79
CA GLU A 6 -33.15 -59.02 43.29
C GLU A 6 -33.14 -59.23 41.79
N THR A 7 -33.77 -60.28 41.43
CA THR A 7 -34.12 -60.98 40.23
C THR A 7 -34.58 -60.15 39.05
N ALA A 8 -34.16 -60.56 37.90
CA ALA A 8 -34.70 -60.13 36.58
C ALA A 8 -36.09 -60.75 36.34
N PRO A 9 -37.02 -60.06 35.73
CA PRO A 9 -38.23 -60.66 35.17
C PRO A 9 -38.10 -61.02 33.69
N ASP A 10 -38.74 -62.13 33.37
CA ASP A 10 -38.94 -62.84 32.15
C ASP A 10 -39.09 -62.03 30.86
N GLU A 11 -38.47 -62.55 29.82
CA GLU A 11 -38.76 -62.29 28.40
C GLU A 11 -40.11 -62.93 28.00
N PRO A 12 -41.00 -62.30 27.29
CA PRO A 12 -42.08 -62.95 26.59
C PRO A 12 -41.63 -63.49 25.22
N GLU A 13 -41.91 -64.75 25.04
CA GLU A 13 -41.81 -65.60 23.86
C GLU A 13 -42.46 -64.93 22.65
N VAL A 14 -41.67 -64.63 21.60
CA VAL A 14 -42.19 -64.15 20.32
C VAL A 14 -42.52 -65.33 19.43
N THR A 15 -43.81 -65.55 19.26
CA THR A 15 -44.37 -66.48 18.30
C THR A 15 -44.10 -65.98 16.86
N GLU A 16 -43.45 -66.79 16.05
CA GLU A 16 -43.25 -66.55 14.60
C GLU A 16 -44.61 -66.52 13.88
N PRO A 17 -44.84 -65.53 13.02
CA PRO A 17 -45.96 -65.53 12.11
C PRO A 17 -45.60 -66.31 10.82
N GLN A 18 -46.46 -67.24 10.44
CA GLN A 18 -46.42 -68.03 9.23
C GLN A 18 -46.33 -67.14 7.98
N GLU A 19 -45.40 -67.49 7.08
CA GLU A 19 -45.29 -66.97 5.74
C GLU A 19 -46.52 -67.26 4.90
N ASN A 20 -47.22 -66.22 4.48
CA ASN A 20 -48.14 -66.29 3.32
C ASN A 20 -47.33 -66.02 2.06
N PRO A 21 -47.57 -66.77 0.95
CA PRO A 21 -46.88 -66.50 -0.32
C PRO A 21 -47.34 -65.19 -0.90
N VAL A 22 -46.46 -64.22 -0.88
CA VAL A 22 -46.66 -62.91 -1.55
C VAL A 22 -46.53 -63.13 -3.04
N SER A 23 -47.62 -62.86 -3.76
CA SER A 23 -47.69 -62.72 -5.20
C SER A 23 -46.55 -61.76 -5.68
N GLU A 24 -45.67 -62.25 -6.54
CA GLU A 24 -44.63 -61.44 -7.17
C GLU A 24 -45.32 -60.34 -8.03
N THR A 25 -45.37 -59.14 -7.48
CA THR A 25 -45.61 -57.97 -8.30
C THR A 25 -44.30 -57.68 -9.06
N PRO A 26 -44.35 -57.58 -10.41
CA PRO A 26 -43.14 -57.24 -11.16
C PRO A 26 -42.56 -55.94 -10.65
N ALA A 27 -41.27 -55.97 -10.31
CA ALA A 27 -40.54 -54.80 -9.87
C ALA A 27 -40.74 -53.66 -10.89
N PRO A 28 -41.01 -52.44 -10.42
CA PRO A 28 -41.11 -51.32 -11.37
C PRO A 28 -39.78 -51.21 -12.11
N GLU A 29 -39.90 -51.20 -13.44
CA GLU A 29 -38.81 -50.98 -14.36
C GLU A 29 -38.12 -49.65 -13.91
N VAL A 30 -36.91 -49.74 -13.40
CA VAL A 30 -36.13 -48.54 -13.03
C VAL A 30 -35.85 -47.83 -14.35
N ILE A 31 -36.66 -46.81 -14.65
CA ILE A 31 -36.34 -45.87 -15.70
C ILE A 31 -35.08 -45.15 -15.17
N GLU A 32 -33.90 -45.58 -15.64
CA GLU A 32 -32.68 -44.79 -15.44
C GLU A 32 -32.94 -43.41 -16.05
N ALA A 33 -33.20 -42.44 -15.20
CA ALA A 33 -33.25 -41.06 -15.61
C ALA A 33 -31.87 -40.76 -16.24
N SER A 34 -31.86 -40.67 -17.58
CA SER A 34 -30.67 -40.24 -18.29
C SER A 34 -30.24 -38.92 -17.66
N SER A 35 -29.08 -38.92 -17.08
CA SER A 35 -28.51 -37.72 -16.45
C SER A 35 -28.63 -36.56 -17.44
N ILE A 36 -29.35 -35.51 -17.04
CA ILE A 36 -29.48 -34.27 -17.82
C ILE A 36 -28.10 -33.70 -18.18
N PHE A 37 -27.08 -34.17 -17.48
CA PHE A 37 -25.66 -33.83 -17.69
C PHE A 37 -24.84 -34.96 -18.35
N ALA A 38 -25.48 -35.96 -18.96
CA ALA A 38 -24.76 -36.95 -19.74
C ALA A 38 -24.03 -36.22 -20.89
N GLN A 39 -22.73 -36.03 -20.75
CA GLN A 39 -21.95 -35.48 -21.84
C GLN A 39 -22.10 -36.40 -23.08
N PRO A 40 -22.49 -35.86 -24.23
CA PRO A 40 -22.57 -36.65 -25.45
C PRO A 40 -21.21 -37.29 -25.71
N LYS A 41 -21.19 -38.61 -26.03
CA LYS A 41 -19.95 -39.32 -26.38
C LYS A 41 -19.31 -38.57 -27.55
N ARG A 42 -18.12 -38.04 -27.35
CA ARG A 42 -17.39 -37.34 -28.41
C ARG A 42 -17.11 -38.33 -29.55
N LYS A 43 -17.41 -37.95 -30.75
CA LYS A 43 -17.14 -38.73 -31.95
C LYS A 43 -15.64 -38.80 -32.22
N PHE A 44 -14.90 -37.74 -31.90
CA PHE A 44 -13.45 -37.66 -32.01
C PHE A 44 -12.84 -37.36 -30.64
N ALA A 45 -11.79 -38.09 -30.29
CA ALA A 45 -11.01 -37.79 -29.10
C ALA A 45 -10.20 -36.48 -29.30
N MET A 46 -10.28 -35.58 -28.34
CA MET A 46 -9.49 -34.37 -28.39
C MET A 46 -8.00 -34.75 -28.20
N PRO A 47 -7.10 -34.36 -29.11
CA PRO A 47 -5.68 -34.66 -28.98
C PRO A 47 -5.10 -33.96 -27.74
N THR A 48 -4.20 -34.63 -27.07
CA THR A 48 -3.49 -34.04 -25.92
C THR A 48 -2.55 -32.92 -26.39
N PRO A 49 -2.26 -31.93 -25.53
CA PRO A 49 -1.32 -30.87 -25.89
C PRO A 49 0.05 -31.37 -26.34
N GLY A 50 0.50 -32.52 -25.79
CA GLY A 50 1.75 -33.18 -26.20
C GLY A 50 1.71 -33.75 -27.59
N GLU A 51 0.60 -34.42 -27.96
CA GLU A 51 0.39 -34.95 -29.30
C GLU A 51 0.31 -33.83 -30.33
N TYR A 52 -0.35 -32.72 -30.00
CA TYR A 52 -0.46 -31.56 -30.87
C TYR A 52 0.91 -30.92 -31.14
N LEU A 53 1.74 -30.76 -30.08
CA LEU A 53 3.10 -30.22 -30.19
C LEU A 53 4.01 -31.20 -30.97
N ALA A 54 3.91 -32.50 -30.74
CA ALA A 54 4.68 -33.50 -31.46
C ALA A 54 4.30 -33.51 -32.96
N ALA A 55 3.03 -33.41 -33.27
CA ALA A 55 2.55 -33.31 -34.65
C ALA A 55 3.00 -32.01 -35.32
N MET A 56 3.03 -30.89 -34.59
CA MET A 56 3.55 -29.61 -35.09
C MET A 56 5.04 -29.68 -35.43
N HIS A 57 5.82 -30.39 -34.61
CA HIS A 57 7.24 -30.61 -34.87
C HIS A 57 7.48 -31.56 -36.05
N ALA A 58 6.66 -32.60 -36.21
CA ALA A 58 6.76 -33.56 -37.31
C ALA A 58 6.32 -32.96 -38.67
N GLY A 59 5.44 -31.95 -38.65
CA GLY A 59 4.96 -31.26 -39.83
C GLY A 59 4.17 -32.15 -40.80
N GLY A 60 3.82 -31.63 -41.97
CA GLY A 60 3.18 -32.36 -43.07
C GLY A 60 1.81 -32.96 -42.74
N ASP A 61 1.56 -34.19 -43.23
CA ASP A 61 0.25 -34.85 -43.11
C ASP A 61 -0.11 -35.21 -41.66
N THR A 62 0.86 -35.47 -40.80
CA THR A 62 0.62 -35.75 -39.39
C THR A 62 0.05 -34.55 -38.66
N PHE A 63 0.55 -33.38 -38.91
CA PHE A 63 0.00 -32.13 -38.35
C PHE A 63 -1.41 -31.85 -38.89
N ASN A 64 -1.61 -32.03 -40.20
CA ASN A 64 -2.92 -31.80 -40.83
C ASN A 64 -3.99 -32.73 -40.25
N ASN A 65 -3.67 -34.02 -40.02
CA ASN A 65 -4.59 -34.99 -39.44
C ASN A 65 -4.94 -34.67 -37.98
N VAL A 66 -3.96 -34.30 -37.15
CA VAL A 66 -4.19 -33.95 -35.73
C VAL A 66 -4.96 -32.62 -35.64
N ASN A 67 -4.67 -31.66 -36.51
CA ASN A 67 -5.39 -30.39 -36.56
C ASN A 67 -6.84 -30.57 -37.06
N ALA A 68 -7.07 -31.47 -38.01
CA ALA A 68 -8.42 -31.82 -38.46
C ALA A 68 -9.24 -32.49 -37.34
N ALA A 69 -8.63 -33.45 -36.63
CA ALA A 69 -9.25 -34.10 -35.46
C ALA A 69 -9.57 -33.10 -34.35
N PHE A 70 -8.68 -32.15 -34.08
CA PHE A 70 -8.91 -31.08 -33.11
C PHE A 70 -10.09 -30.18 -33.52
N LYS A 71 -10.15 -29.74 -34.80
CA LYS A 71 -11.24 -28.90 -35.31
C LYS A 71 -12.58 -29.61 -35.26
N GLU A 72 -12.62 -30.94 -35.61
CA GLU A 72 -13.84 -31.73 -35.51
C GLU A 72 -14.27 -31.95 -34.07
N ALA A 73 -13.35 -32.22 -33.14
CA ALA A 73 -13.67 -32.36 -31.72
C ALA A 73 -14.26 -31.06 -31.13
N VAL A 74 -13.70 -29.91 -31.50
CA VAL A 74 -14.25 -28.60 -31.11
C VAL A 74 -15.62 -28.35 -31.70
N ARG A 75 -15.82 -28.71 -33.00
CA ARG A 75 -17.13 -28.56 -33.67
C ARG A 75 -18.19 -29.47 -33.07
N ASP A 76 -17.84 -30.72 -32.74
CA ASP A 76 -18.76 -31.65 -32.06
C ASP A 76 -19.14 -31.13 -30.68
N GLN A 77 -18.21 -30.53 -29.96
CA GLN A 77 -18.45 -29.89 -28.66
C GLN A 77 -19.40 -28.68 -28.81
N GLN A 78 -19.19 -27.82 -29.82
CA GLN A 78 -20.06 -26.69 -30.10
C GLN A 78 -21.46 -27.14 -30.54
N THR A 79 -21.56 -28.17 -31.38
CA THR A 79 -22.84 -28.72 -31.84
C THR A 79 -23.61 -29.37 -30.68
N ALA A 80 -22.91 -30.04 -29.75
CA ALA A 80 -23.53 -30.61 -28.55
C ALA A 80 -24.10 -29.54 -27.63
N LEU A 81 -23.44 -28.39 -27.56
CA LEU A 81 -23.91 -27.21 -26.80
C LEU A 81 -25.12 -26.53 -27.49
N GLN A 82 -25.21 -26.59 -28.82
CA GLN A 82 -26.32 -26.02 -29.57
C GLN A 82 -27.56 -26.95 -29.69
N ALA A 83 -27.39 -28.27 -29.49
CA ALA A 83 -28.45 -29.25 -29.59
C ALA A 83 -29.34 -29.38 -28.34
N ALA A 84 -29.10 -28.63 -27.29
CA ALA A 84 -29.99 -28.54 -26.15
C ALA A 84 -31.20 -27.66 -26.52
N ALA A 85 -32.23 -28.32 -27.05
CA ALA A 85 -33.50 -27.69 -27.42
C ALA A 85 -34.22 -27.19 -26.16
N GLY A 86 -34.37 -25.91 -26.10
CA GLY A 86 -35.02 -25.15 -25.03
C GLY A 86 -34.02 -24.17 -24.50
N ASP A 87 -33.95 -22.97 -25.11
CA ASP A 87 -33.05 -21.92 -24.68
C ASP A 87 -33.36 -21.52 -23.22
N VAL A 88 -32.68 -22.19 -22.29
CA VAL A 88 -32.57 -21.68 -20.92
C VAL A 88 -31.61 -20.51 -21.00
N LEU A 89 -32.16 -19.32 -21.07
CA LEU A 89 -31.40 -18.09 -21.11
C LEU A 89 -30.65 -17.90 -19.77
N THR A 90 -29.55 -17.19 -19.84
CA THR A 90 -28.79 -16.80 -18.61
C THR A 90 -29.62 -16.01 -17.61
N THR A 91 -30.71 -15.38 -18.08
CA THR A 91 -31.74 -14.72 -17.27
C THR A 91 -32.61 -15.68 -16.46
N ASP A 92 -32.72 -16.93 -16.90
CA ASP A 92 -33.61 -17.95 -16.28
C ASP A 92 -32.89 -18.76 -15.20
N THR A 93 -31.57 -18.74 -15.24
CA THR A 93 -30.70 -19.47 -14.28
C THR A 93 -29.64 -18.58 -13.61
N PRO A 94 -30.02 -17.45 -13.01
CA PRO A 94 -29.03 -16.55 -12.39
C PRO A 94 -28.27 -17.21 -11.22
N GLY A 95 -28.87 -18.22 -10.56
CA GLY A 95 -28.23 -18.93 -9.46
C GLY A 95 -27.26 -20.03 -9.89
N LEU A 96 -27.19 -20.37 -11.16
CA LEU A 96 -26.27 -21.40 -11.71
C LEU A 96 -25.06 -20.77 -12.41
N LEU A 97 -25.14 -19.49 -12.72
CA LEU A 97 -24.02 -18.76 -13.32
C LEU A 97 -23.00 -18.43 -12.24
N PRO A 98 -21.79 -19.02 -12.26
CA PRO A 98 -20.73 -18.56 -11.40
C PRO A 98 -20.43 -17.11 -11.79
N VAL A 99 -20.57 -16.19 -10.84
CA VAL A 99 -20.07 -14.82 -11.03
C VAL A 99 -18.55 -14.90 -10.94
N PRO A 100 -17.82 -14.81 -12.07
CA PRO A 100 -16.38 -14.82 -12.01
C PRO A 100 -15.94 -13.52 -11.30
N VAL A 101 -15.34 -13.66 -10.13
CA VAL A 101 -14.60 -12.58 -9.53
C VAL A 101 -13.29 -12.48 -10.31
N LEU A 102 -13.16 -11.44 -11.12
CA LEU A 102 -11.91 -11.12 -11.81
C LEU A 102 -10.89 -10.66 -10.74
N GLY A 103 -9.99 -11.54 -10.39
CA GLY A 103 -8.82 -11.16 -9.59
C GLY A 103 -7.63 -10.79 -10.48
N PRO A 104 -6.65 -10.04 -9.99
CA PRO A 104 -6.50 -9.59 -8.61
C PRO A 104 -7.36 -8.37 -8.28
N LEU A 105 -7.72 -8.23 -7.00
CA LEU A 105 -8.39 -7.03 -6.51
C LEU A 105 -7.53 -5.80 -6.83
N PHE A 106 -8.14 -4.80 -7.47
CA PHE A 106 -7.44 -3.54 -7.71
C PHE A 106 -7.22 -2.84 -6.36
N GLN A 107 -5.97 -2.73 -5.97
CA GLN A 107 -5.58 -2.07 -4.73
C GLN A 107 -5.28 -0.61 -5.05
N ASP A 108 -6.14 0.29 -4.62
CA ASP A 108 -6.03 1.73 -4.88
C ASP A 108 -5.04 2.43 -3.93
N LEU A 109 -4.58 1.74 -2.90
CA LEU A 109 -3.67 2.29 -1.91
C LEU A 109 -2.22 2.25 -2.39
N ASN A 110 -1.63 3.42 -2.51
CA ASN A 110 -0.21 3.58 -2.73
C ASN A 110 0.50 3.80 -1.39
N PHE A 111 1.23 2.79 -0.94
CA PHE A 111 1.93 2.79 0.36
C PHE A 111 3.24 3.59 0.36
N VAL A 112 3.37 4.57 -0.51
CA VAL A 112 4.54 5.43 -0.58
C VAL A 112 4.50 6.42 0.59
N ARG A 113 5.62 6.58 1.26
CA ARG A 113 5.84 7.52 2.37
C ARG A 113 6.84 8.60 1.94
N PRO A 114 6.39 9.66 1.25
CA PRO A 114 7.29 10.64 0.66
C PRO A 114 8.18 11.34 1.70
N VAL A 115 7.58 11.84 2.77
CA VAL A 115 8.29 12.57 3.83
C VAL A 115 9.21 11.64 4.62
N VAL A 116 8.70 10.52 5.11
CA VAL A 116 9.51 9.58 5.88
C VAL A 116 10.65 8.98 5.05
N SER A 117 10.43 8.74 3.75
CA SER A 117 11.47 8.23 2.85
C SER A 117 12.56 9.27 2.58
N ALA A 118 12.21 10.54 2.47
CA ALA A 118 13.16 11.62 2.21
C ALA A 118 14.05 11.92 3.42
N PHE A 119 13.45 11.99 4.63
CA PHE A 119 14.17 12.33 5.84
C PHE A 119 14.81 11.13 6.55
N GLY A 120 14.31 9.93 6.29
CA GLY A 120 14.76 8.68 6.89
C GLY A 120 14.29 8.50 8.34
N ALA A 121 13.63 7.38 8.60
CA ALA A 121 13.22 7.02 9.96
C ALA A 121 14.37 6.40 10.74
N ARG A 122 14.60 6.88 11.95
CA ARG A 122 15.54 6.34 12.94
C ARG A 122 14.82 5.38 13.87
N SER A 123 15.55 4.38 14.37
CA SER A 123 15.01 3.50 15.39
C SER A 123 14.67 4.28 16.66
N MET A 124 13.46 4.07 17.19
CA MET A 124 13.03 4.70 18.44
C MET A 124 13.82 4.14 19.63
N PRO A 125 14.27 5.00 20.57
CA PRO A 125 14.93 4.53 21.79
C PRO A 125 14.04 3.56 22.58
N ASN A 126 14.59 2.37 22.87
CA ASN A 126 13.89 1.35 23.65
C ASN A 126 13.97 1.69 25.16
N THR A 127 13.25 2.73 25.54
CA THR A 127 13.09 3.13 26.95
C THR A 127 11.64 2.88 27.39
N PRO A 128 11.37 2.43 28.62
CA PRO A 128 10.04 2.17 29.13
C PRO A 128 9.21 3.45 29.39
N SER A 129 9.71 4.60 28.98
CA SER A 129 9.04 5.89 29.13
C SER A 129 8.27 6.27 27.89
N LYS A 130 7.15 6.97 28.07
CA LYS A 130 6.36 7.62 27.00
C LYS A 130 7.14 8.74 26.31
N THR A 131 8.15 9.28 26.97
CA THR A 131 8.97 10.39 26.48
C THR A 131 10.44 10.03 26.54
N PHE A 132 11.23 10.65 25.68
CA PHE A 132 12.69 10.63 25.75
C PHE A 132 13.25 12.03 25.52
N ILE A 133 14.48 12.25 25.95
CA ILE A 133 15.14 13.56 25.86
C ILE A 133 16.05 13.58 24.64
N ARG A 134 15.93 14.62 23.83
CA ARG A 134 16.84 14.92 22.73
C ARG A 134 17.59 16.22 23.07
N PRO A 135 18.82 16.14 23.54
CA PRO A 135 19.59 17.34 23.92
C PRO A 135 20.01 18.12 22.67
N THR A 136 19.96 19.45 22.75
CA THR A 136 20.48 20.38 21.74
C THR A 136 21.35 21.44 22.40
N ILE A 137 22.42 21.88 21.72
CA ILE A 137 23.24 22.97 22.20
C ILE A 137 22.57 24.28 21.82
N THR A 138 22.24 25.11 22.81
CA THR A 138 21.62 26.43 22.59
C THR A 138 22.63 27.56 22.65
N THR A 139 23.71 27.39 23.39
CA THR A 139 24.81 28.37 23.45
C THR A 139 26.12 27.65 23.25
N HIS A 140 26.87 28.05 22.26
CA HIS A 140 28.22 27.52 22.00
C HIS A 140 29.27 28.26 22.81
N THR A 141 30.41 27.62 23.04
CA THR A 141 31.60 28.30 23.57
C THR A 141 32.11 29.33 22.58
N SER A 142 32.64 30.43 23.05
CA SER A 142 33.24 31.44 22.21
C SER A 142 34.77 31.29 22.12
N ALA A 143 35.29 31.58 20.94
CA ALA A 143 36.70 31.73 20.69
C ALA A 143 36.93 33.09 19.99
N ALA A 144 37.92 33.87 20.47
CA ALA A 144 38.27 35.15 19.91
C ALA A 144 39.80 35.30 19.82
N THR A 145 40.26 36.23 19.01
CA THR A 145 41.67 36.62 18.98
C THR A 145 42.12 37.11 20.36
N GLN A 146 43.20 36.53 20.84
CA GLN A 146 43.75 36.86 22.15
C GLN A 146 44.77 37.99 22.01
N THR A 147 44.60 39.05 22.84
CA THR A 147 45.60 40.08 22.98
C THR A 147 46.50 39.72 24.16
N GLU A 148 47.81 39.92 24.03
CA GLU A 148 48.78 39.64 25.07
C GLU A 148 48.42 40.39 26.37
N GLY A 149 48.39 39.62 27.46
CA GLY A 149 48.05 40.17 28.81
C GLY A 149 46.57 40.36 29.11
N SER A 150 45.64 40.04 28.15
CA SER A 150 44.22 40.15 28.38
C SER A 150 43.62 38.79 28.78
N ALA A 151 42.45 38.80 29.45
CA ALA A 151 41.74 37.58 29.79
C ALA A 151 41.19 36.88 28.53
N VAL A 152 41.30 35.58 28.48
CA VAL A 152 40.74 34.77 27.38
C VAL A 152 39.21 34.89 27.39
N SER A 153 38.62 35.00 26.20
CA SER A 153 37.16 34.96 26.03
C SER A 153 36.58 33.67 26.60
N ALA A 154 35.65 33.79 27.50
CA ALA A 154 34.98 32.66 28.13
C ALA A 154 33.47 32.78 27.98
N THR A 155 32.84 31.75 27.42
CA THR A 155 31.38 31.62 27.33
C THR A 155 30.98 30.24 27.83
N THR A 156 29.97 30.19 28.67
CA THR A 156 29.45 28.90 29.17
C THR A 156 28.62 28.24 28.10
N MET A 157 28.95 26.99 27.74
CA MET A 157 28.14 26.19 26.86
C MET A 157 26.82 25.79 27.56
N VAL A 158 25.69 25.99 26.89
CA VAL A 158 24.39 25.63 27.42
C VAL A 158 23.78 24.55 26.54
N ILE A 159 23.35 23.45 27.15
CA ILE A 159 22.68 22.34 26.51
C ILE A 159 21.22 22.32 26.98
N ALA A 160 20.28 22.51 26.07
CA ALA A 160 18.86 22.38 26.37
C ALA A 160 18.41 20.90 26.27
N SER A 161 17.49 20.58 27.16
CA SER A 161 16.83 19.27 27.21
C SER A 161 15.46 19.37 26.55
N ASN A 162 15.33 18.80 25.34
CA ASN A 162 14.07 18.79 24.63
C ASN A 162 13.37 17.43 24.82
N THR A 163 12.12 17.47 25.26
CA THR A 163 11.32 16.27 25.49
C THR A 163 10.56 15.89 24.23
N VAL A 164 10.80 14.69 23.74
CA VAL A 164 10.10 14.09 22.58
C VAL A 164 9.11 13.08 23.09
N THR A 165 7.85 13.20 22.68
CA THR A 165 6.75 12.31 23.09
C THR A 165 6.51 11.24 22.04
N LYS A 166 6.45 9.99 22.48
CA LYS A 166 6.09 8.85 21.64
C LYS A 166 4.56 8.84 21.46
N THR A 167 4.11 8.86 20.21
CA THR A 167 2.70 8.74 19.83
C THR A 167 2.44 7.32 19.36
N THR A 168 1.36 6.70 19.82
CA THR A 168 0.92 5.40 19.33
C THR A 168 0.05 5.61 18.11
N VAL A 169 0.43 5.01 17.02
CA VAL A 169 -0.39 4.93 15.79
C VAL A 169 -0.86 3.49 15.65
N ALA A 170 -2.16 3.28 15.50
CA ALA A 170 -2.74 1.97 15.41
C ALA A 170 -3.98 1.97 14.53
N GLY A 171 -4.16 0.88 13.78
CA GLY A 171 -5.38 0.56 13.06
C GLY A 171 -5.88 -0.81 13.47
N GLN A 172 -7.17 -1.08 13.31
CA GLN A 172 -7.75 -2.40 13.58
C GLN A 172 -8.83 -2.76 12.56
N VAL A 173 -8.95 -4.06 12.31
CA VAL A 173 -10.03 -4.65 11.54
C VAL A 173 -10.58 -5.86 12.31
N THR A 174 -11.91 -6.01 12.34
CA THR A 174 -12.57 -7.13 12.98
C THR A 174 -13.26 -7.98 11.91
N LEU A 175 -12.91 -9.26 11.87
CA LEU A 175 -13.48 -10.24 10.97
C LEU A 175 -14.31 -11.25 11.75
N THR A 176 -15.46 -11.67 11.22
CA THR A 176 -16.26 -12.76 11.80
C THR A 176 -15.61 -14.10 11.51
N MET A 177 -15.84 -15.10 12.38
CA MET A 177 -15.33 -16.46 12.12
C MET A 177 -15.90 -17.04 10.83
N GLN A 178 -17.17 -16.73 10.52
CA GLN A 178 -17.80 -17.18 9.28
C GLN A 178 -17.10 -16.60 8.04
N ASP A 179 -16.74 -15.31 8.10
CA ASP A 179 -16.00 -14.66 7.04
C ASP A 179 -14.61 -15.29 6.86
N MET A 180 -13.93 -15.60 7.96
CA MET A 180 -12.63 -16.28 7.94
C MET A 180 -12.69 -17.72 7.42
N ASP A 181 -13.79 -18.45 7.71
CA ASP A 181 -13.95 -19.84 7.30
C ASP A 181 -14.36 -19.96 5.82
N PHE A 182 -15.08 -18.96 5.29
CA PHE A 182 -15.58 -18.97 3.91
C PHE A 182 -14.76 -18.14 2.94
N THR A 183 -13.81 -17.34 3.43
CA THR A 183 -12.96 -16.49 2.59
C THR A 183 -11.62 -17.16 2.28
N ASP A 184 -11.12 -16.97 1.06
CA ASP A 184 -9.81 -17.48 0.64
C ASP A 184 -8.69 -16.85 1.48
N PRO A 185 -7.70 -17.63 1.94
CA PRO A 185 -6.50 -17.11 2.64
C PRO A 185 -5.77 -15.97 1.93
N ALA A 186 -5.83 -15.93 0.60
CA ALA A 186 -5.24 -14.83 -0.18
C ALA A 186 -5.93 -13.49 0.11
N SER A 187 -7.26 -13.49 0.27
CA SER A 187 -8.05 -12.29 0.62
C SER A 187 -7.75 -11.80 2.02
N MET A 188 -7.47 -12.70 2.96
CA MET A 188 -7.07 -12.34 4.33
C MET A 188 -5.73 -11.62 4.36
N ASN A 189 -4.76 -12.07 3.57
CA ASN A 189 -3.46 -11.39 3.46
C ASN A 189 -3.61 -9.98 2.88
N LEU A 190 -4.56 -9.78 1.97
CA LEU A 190 -4.86 -8.47 1.41
C LEU A 190 -5.35 -7.49 2.48
N ILE A 191 -6.27 -7.92 3.34
CA ILE A 191 -6.79 -7.10 4.45
C ILE A 191 -5.66 -6.71 5.44
N LEU A 192 -4.76 -7.65 5.74
CA LEU A 192 -3.62 -7.36 6.63
C LEU A 192 -2.60 -6.41 5.97
N ASN A 193 -2.38 -6.55 4.67
CA ASN A 193 -1.51 -5.64 3.92
C ASN A 193 -2.10 -4.23 3.83
N ASP A 194 -3.42 -4.13 3.63
CA ASP A 194 -4.14 -2.88 3.63
C ASP A 194 -4.03 -2.17 4.99
N LEU A 195 -4.25 -2.89 6.08
CA LEU A 195 -4.09 -2.35 7.44
C LEU A 195 -2.66 -1.86 7.72
N ALA A 196 -1.65 -2.60 7.25
CA ALA A 196 -0.26 -2.18 7.36
C ALA A 196 0.02 -0.95 6.49
N GLY A 197 -0.58 -0.86 5.30
CA GLY A 197 -0.47 0.28 4.41
C GLY A 197 -1.07 1.55 4.98
N GLU A 198 -2.26 1.47 5.57
CA GLU A 198 -2.90 2.59 6.27
C GLU A 198 -2.04 3.11 7.44
N TYR A 199 -1.38 2.21 8.18
CA TYR A 199 -0.41 2.62 9.19
C TYR A 199 0.75 3.43 8.59
N LEU A 200 1.28 3.01 7.44
CA LEU A 200 2.36 3.71 6.76
C LEU A 200 1.93 5.11 6.30
N ILE A 201 0.74 5.24 5.73
CA ILE A 201 0.15 6.52 5.31
C ILE A 201 -0.07 7.43 6.54
N ALA A 202 -0.67 6.91 7.60
CA ALA A 202 -0.94 7.68 8.82
C ALA A 202 0.35 8.22 9.46
N THR A 203 1.42 7.43 9.47
CA THR A 203 2.72 7.88 10.02
C THR A 203 3.41 8.91 9.14
N ASP A 204 3.25 8.84 7.82
CA ASP A 204 3.76 9.85 6.90
C ASP A 204 2.99 11.17 7.05
N ASN A 205 1.66 11.11 7.17
CA ASN A 205 0.82 12.28 7.42
C ASN A 205 1.23 12.99 8.72
N ILE A 206 1.46 12.25 9.80
CA ILE A 206 1.94 12.84 11.07
C ILE A 206 3.33 13.48 10.89
N ALA A 207 4.21 12.88 10.09
CA ALA A 207 5.52 13.48 9.81
C ALA A 207 5.39 14.79 9.02
N ALA A 208 4.54 14.81 7.99
CA ALA A 208 4.26 15.99 7.19
C ALA A 208 3.66 17.12 8.02
N ASP A 209 2.65 16.83 8.85
CA ASP A 209 2.02 17.81 9.73
C ASP A 209 3.00 18.42 10.72
N ASN A 210 3.85 17.59 11.33
CA ASN A 210 4.87 18.05 12.27
C ASN A 210 5.99 18.85 11.58
N LEU A 211 6.34 18.52 10.34
CA LEU A 211 7.26 19.30 9.53
C LEU A 211 6.69 20.71 9.27
N VAL A 212 5.42 20.78 8.88
CA VAL A 212 4.72 22.06 8.66
C VAL A 212 4.57 22.85 9.97
N ALA A 213 4.28 22.17 11.10
CA ALA A 213 4.17 22.82 12.41
C ALA A 213 5.50 23.40 12.89
N GLY A 214 6.62 22.77 12.53
CA GLY A 214 7.97 23.20 12.89
C GLY A 214 8.54 24.36 12.05
N LYS A 215 7.81 24.82 11.02
CA LYS A 215 8.29 25.84 10.09
C LYS A 215 8.46 27.22 10.70
N THR A 216 9.42 27.96 10.19
CA THR A 216 9.51 29.42 10.31
C THR A 216 9.01 30.04 9.01
N ALA A 217 8.27 31.13 9.09
CA ALA A 217 7.90 31.88 7.91
C ALA A 217 9.12 32.66 7.40
N SER A 218 9.58 32.36 6.20
CA SER A 218 10.58 33.21 5.55
C SER A 218 9.94 34.54 5.15
N GLY A 219 10.77 35.59 5.10
CA GLY A 219 10.32 36.89 4.58
C GLY A 219 10.01 36.86 3.07
N SER A 220 10.26 35.75 2.40
CA SER A 220 10.20 35.60 0.96
C SER A 220 8.82 35.21 0.45
N THR A 221 8.41 35.83 -0.63
CA THR A 221 7.17 35.54 -1.34
C THR A 221 7.50 35.13 -2.78
N TRP A 222 6.98 34.00 -3.20
CA TRP A 222 6.95 33.60 -4.60
C TRP A 222 5.66 34.07 -5.25
N THR A 223 5.76 35.12 -6.09
CA THR A 223 4.66 35.53 -6.96
C THR A 223 4.70 34.70 -8.22
N VAL A 224 3.65 33.87 -8.41
CA VAL A 224 3.53 33.00 -9.57
C VAL A 224 3.21 33.85 -10.78
N THR A 225 4.22 34.08 -11.65
CA THR A 225 4.07 34.85 -12.88
C THR A 225 4.43 33.95 -14.07
N ALA A 226 3.55 33.92 -15.07
CA ALA A 226 3.87 33.25 -16.32
C ALA A 226 5.09 33.94 -16.97
N ASP A 227 5.99 33.13 -17.50
CA ASP A 227 7.18 33.59 -18.26
C ASP A 227 8.21 34.41 -17.46
N ASN A 228 8.14 34.43 -16.11
CA ASN A 228 9.14 35.10 -15.27
C ASN A 228 9.48 34.36 -14.02
N PRO A 229 10.54 33.57 -13.97
CA PRO A 229 10.93 32.75 -12.82
C PRO A 229 11.70 33.52 -11.74
N THR A 230 12.02 34.78 -11.96
CA THR A 230 12.91 35.54 -11.07
C THR A 230 12.42 35.54 -9.64
N SER A 231 11.09 35.65 -9.44
CA SER A 231 10.48 35.60 -8.10
C SER A 231 10.69 34.25 -7.44
N LEU A 232 10.54 33.13 -8.17
CA LEU A 232 10.81 31.79 -7.66
C LEU A 232 12.29 31.62 -7.25
N ILE A 233 13.19 32.01 -8.14
CA ILE A 233 14.62 31.88 -7.92
C ILE A 233 15.02 32.69 -6.68
N ASN A 234 14.59 33.95 -6.61
CA ASN A 234 14.90 34.81 -5.45
C ASN A 234 14.34 34.24 -4.15
N SER A 235 13.09 33.76 -4.13
CA SER A 235 12.48 33.19 -2.92
C SER A 235 13.20 31.94 -2.43
N LEU A 236 13.68 31.07 -3.33
CA LEU A 236 14.48 29.91 -2.96
C LEU A 236 15.85 30.29 -2.37
N TYR A 237 16.54 31.27 -3.01
CA TYR A 237 17.82 31.76 -2.51
C TYR A 237 17.68 32.50 -1.17
N ASP A 238 16.60 33.27 -1.00
CA ASP A 238 16.34 33.95 0.27
C ASP A 238 16.07 32.95 1.41
N ALA A 239 15.24 31.93 1.17
CA ALA A 239 15.02 30.88 2.17
C ALA A 239 16.30 30.10 2.49
N ALA A 240 17.12 29.81 1.48
CA ALA A 240 18.40 29.15 1.66
C ALA A 240 19.38 30.03 2.46
N ARG A 241 19.39 31.36 2.20
CA ARG A 241 20.19 32.33 2.92
C ARG A 241 19.78 32.36 4.42
N GLU A 242 18.49 32.45 4.71
CA GLU A 242 17.99 32.48 6.10
C GLU A 242 18.40 31.22 6.89
N ILE A 243 18.33 30.03 6.28
CA ILE A 243 18.82 28.80 6.91
C ILE A 243 20.32 28.88 7.15
N THR A 244 21.09 29.39 6.18
CA THR A 244 22.55 29.43 6.26
C THR A 244 23.05 30.47 7.27
N GLU A 245 22.41 31.65 7.31
CA GLU A 245 22.74 32.69 8.28
C GLU A 245 22.56 32.24 9.75
N ASP A 246 21.51 31.45 9.98
CA ASP A 246 21.16 30.97 11.32
C ASP A 246 21.95 29.74 11.76
N SER A 247 22.45 28.93 10.83
CA SER A 247 22.97 27.59 11.12
C SER A 247 24.34 27.27 10.52
N ASN A 248 24.79 28.04 9.54
CA ASN A 248 25.94 27.74 8.64
C ASN A 248 25.75 26.42 7.83
N TYR A 249 24.54 25.92 7.67
CA TYR A 249 24.22 24.77 6.85
C TYR A 249 23.38 25.17 5.64
N PHE A 250 23.60 24.51 4.51
CA PHE A 250 22.76 24.68 3.34
C PHE A 250 21.55 23.74 3.37
N PRO A 251 20.39 24.19 2.87
CA PRO A 251 19.22 23.35 2.75
C PRO A 251 19.47 22.17 1.79
N THR A 252 18.73 21.10 1.98
CA THR A 252 18.90 19.85 1.23
C THR A 252 17.62 19.43 0.51
N HIS A 253 16.46 19.79 1.04
CA HIS A 253 15.17 19.33 0.54
C HIS A 253 14.23 20.51 0.26
N LEU A 254 13.36 20.31 -0.74
CA LEU A 254 12.25 21.18 -1.06
C LEU A 254 10.96 20.36 -0.98
N CYS A 255 10.16 20.60 0.06
CA CYS A 255 8.89 19.92 0.28
C CYS A 255 7.75 20.78 -0.24
N VAL A 256 6.90 20.22 -1.10
CA VAL A 256 5.82 20.96 -1.76
C VAL A 256 4.52 20.17 -1.80
N SER A 257 3.40 20.88 -1.80
CA SER A 257 2.09 20.33 -2.12
C SER A 257 1.94 20.06 -3.63
N PRO A 258 1.02 19.18 -4.08
CA PRO A 258 0.83 18.84 -5.48
C PRO A 258 0.49 20.05 -6.39
N ASP A 259 -0.27 21.01 -5.87
CA ASP A 259 -0.60 22.23 -6.61
C ASP A 259 0.62 23.16 -6.81
N VAL A 260 1.53 23.20 -5.85
CA VAL A 260 2.79 23.92 -5.97
C VAL A 260 3.73 23.22 -6.94
N TRP A 261 3.75 21.89 -6.91
CA TRP A 261 4.50 21.09 -7.87
C TRP A 261 4.04 21.36 -9.31
N GLU A 262 2.72 21.45 -9.56
CA GLU A 262 2.15 21.82 -10.86
C GLU A 262 2.64 23.21 -11.28
N LYS A 263 2.59 24.19 -10.38
CA LYS A 263 3.07 25.56 -10.65
C LYS A 263 4.57 25.59 -10.93
N LEU A 264 5.38 24.81 -10.22
CA LEU A 264 6.81 24.68 -10.45
C LEU A 264 7.10 24.10 -11.86
N GLY A 265 6.39 23.03 -12.23
CA GLY A 265 6.55 22.39 -13.55
C GLY A 265 6.10 23.26 -14.71
N SER A 266 5.16 24.16 -14.50
CA SER A 266 4.63 25.06 -15.53
C SER A 266 5.42 26.35 -15.69
N GLN A 267 6.46 26.60 -14.87
CA GLN A 267 7.26 27.83 -14.98
C GLN A 267 8.08 27.86 -16.28
N LEU A 268 7.97 28.96 -16.99
CA LEU A 268 8.66 29.22 -18.24
C LEU A 268 9.63 30.40 -18.08
N ASP A 269 10.67 30.44 -18.91
CA ASP A 269 11.51 31.63 -19.09
C ASP A 269 10.84 32.65 -20.03
N GLY A 270 11.43 33.84 -20.17
CA GLY A 270 10.95 34.87 -21.11
C GLY A 270 10.96 34.43 -22.58
N SER A 271 11.56 33.30 -22.91
CA SER A 271 11.56 32.66 -24.22
C SER A 271 10.58 31.49 -24.30
N LYS A 272 9.71 31.32 -23.32
CA LYS A 272 8.72 30.23 -23.18
C LYS A 272 9.34 28.83 -23.12
N ARG A 273 10.51 28.71 -22.50
CA ARG A 273 11.16 27.42 -22.24
C ARG A 273 10.92 27.01 -20.80
N PRO A 274 10.63 25.75 -20.54
CA PRO A 274 10.53 25.24 -19.16
C PRO A 274 11.86 25.48 -18.42
N ILE A 275 11.79 26.07 -17.24
CA ILE A 275 12.98 26.38 -16.43
C ILE A 275 13.48 25.15 -15.74
N LEU A 276 12.55 24.35 -15.21
CA LEU A 276 12.84 23.07 -14.62
C LEU A 276 12.81 22.03 -15.74
N GLY A 277 13.90 22.01 -16.54
CA GLY A 277 14.10 20.98 -17.56
C GLY A 277 14.46 19.67 -16.87
N TYR A 278 13.56 18.73 -16.89
CA TYR A 278 13.78 17.37 -16.42
C TYR A 278 14.62 16.59 -17.41
N THR A 279 15.93 16.81 -17.38
CA THR A 279 16.85 16.07 -18.24
C THR A 279 17.54 14.99 -17.45
N THR A 280 17.25 13.74 -17.79
CA THR A 280 17.97 12.57 -17.29
C THR A 280 19.42 12.52 -17.75
N ASN A 281 19.89 13.42 -18.65
CA ASN A 281 21.23 13.35 -19.24
C ASN A 281 21.80 14.72 -19.66
N GLY A 282 21.72 15.75 -18.81
CA GLY A 282 22.63 16.91 -18.90
C GLY A 282 22.68 17.70 -20.19
N VAL A 283 21.82 17.47 -21.15
CA VAL A 283 21.77 18.25 -22.42
C VAL A 283 20.67 19.28 -22.30
N ILE A 284 21.03 20.45 -21.83
CA ILE A 284 20.22 21.65 -21.91
C ILE A 284 20.09 22.00 -23.40
N GLY A 285 18.89 21.90 -23.98
CA GLY A 285 18.64 22.50 -25.25
C GLY A 285 17.77 21.81 -26.28
N GLN A 286 17.21 20.65 -26.03
CA GLN A 286 16.23 20.05 -26.93
C GLN A 286 14.91 19.76 -26.19
N ASN A 287 13.89 20.53 -26.55
CA ASN A 287 12.44 20.25 -26.56
C ASN A 287 12.00 19.03 -25.73
N SER A 288 12.46 18.92 -24.50
CA SER A 288 11.99 17.91 -23.58
C SER A 288 10.83 18.51 -22.80
N ILE A 289 9.63 18.28 -23.29
CA ILE A 289 8.42 18.40 -22.48
C ILE A 289 8.65 17.54 -21.24
N GLY A 290 8.64 18.16 -20.06
CA GLY A 290 8.89 17.47 -18.80
C GLY A 290 8.03 16.22 -18.69
N ARG A 291 8.57 15.15 -18.09
CA ARG A 291 7.80 13.94 -17.80
C ARG A 291 6.81 14.25 -16.69
N VAL A 292 5.54 14.23 -17.00
CA VAL A 292 4.46 14.30 -16.02
C VAL A 292 4.25 12.93 -15.35
N GLY A 293 4.57 11.85 -16.05
CA GLY A 293 4.40 10.50 -15.54
C GLY A 293 5.72 9.83 -15.14
N GLY A 294 5.72 9.07 -14.06
CA GLY A 294 6.88 8.32 -13.58
C GLY A 294 7.80 9.11 -12.67
N LEU A 295 7.35 10.24 -12.16
CA LEU A 295 8.01 10.94 -11.07
C LEU A 295 7.80 10.16 -9.79
N GLN A 296 8.86 9.64 -9.22
CA GLN A 296 8.84 9.22 -7.83
C GLN A 296 8.64 10.47 -6.97
N TYR A 297 7.92 10.34 -5.87
CA TYR A 297 7.67 11.43 -4.92
C TYR A 297 8.96 12.06 -4.37
N THR A 298 10.08 11.40 -4.53
CA THR A 298 11.41 11.82 -4.10
C THR A 298 12.42 11.57 -5.22
N GLY A 299 13.41 12.44 -5.35
CA GLY A 299 14.55 12.19 -6.25
C GLY A 299 14.68 13.11 -7.46
N MET A 300 13.84 14.15 -7.57
CA MET A 300 14.09 15.27 -8.49
C MET A 300 14.86 16.37 -7.78
N ASP A 301 15.84 16.93 -8.47
CA ASP A 301 16.58 18.09 -7.98
C ASP A 301 16.00 19.38 -8.57
N VAL A 302 15.53 20.24 -7.70
CA VAL A 302 15.18 21.63 -8.06
C VAL A 302 16.25 22.55 -7.51
N MET A 303 17.08 23.08 -8.40
CA MET A 303 18.22 23.95 -8.02
C MET A 303 19.16 23.32 -6.96
N GLY A 304 19.38 22.01 -7.05
CA GLY A 304 20.21 21.27 -6.10
C GLY A 304 19.48 20.85 -4.79
N LEU A 305 18.17 21.10 -4.68
CA LEU A 305 17.34 20.65 -3.57
C LEU A 305 16.54 19.42 -4.00
N GLN A 306 16.56 18.37 -3.18
CA GLN A 306 15.77 17.19 -3.44
C GLN A 306 14.27 17.51 -3.27
N LEU A 307 13.50 17.34 -4.33
CA LEU A 307 12.06 17.60 -4.32
C LEU A 307 11.32 16.46 -3.62
N VAL A 308 10.45 16.84 -2.70
CA VAL A 308 9.52 15.94 -1.99
C VAL A 308 8.11 16.46 -2.22
N VAL A 309 7.29 15.67 -2.89
CA VAL A 309 5.87 16.01 -3.14
C VAL A 309 5.02 15.10 -2.28
N ASP A 310 4.15 15.69 -1.47
CA ASP A 310 3.23 14.93 -0.63
C ASP A 310 1.83 15.53 -0.69
N ASN A 311 0.84 14.67 -0.87
CA ASN A 311 -0.57 15.05 -0.94
C ASN A 311 -1.14 15.50 0.40
N ASN A 312 -0.47 15.17 1.52
CA ASN A 312 -0.91 15.61 2.86
C ASN A 312 -0.59 17.08 3.14
N PHE A 313 0.32 17.70 2.39
CA PHE A 313 0.56 19.12 2.53
C PHE A 313 -0.65 19.94 2.07
N ALA A 314 -1.05 20.89 2.88
CA ALA A 314 -2.10 21.84 2.50
C ALA A 314 -1.70 22.59 1.22
N SER A 315 -2.70 22.92 0.38
CA SER A 315 -2.50 23.69 -0.85
C SER A 315 -1.70 24.97 -0.59
N GLY A 316 -0.73 25.25 -1.47
CA GLY A 316 0.16 26.40 -1.33
C GLY A 316 1.35 26.17 -0.38
N THR A 317 1.56 24.95 0.11
CA THR A 317 2.71 24.66 0.98
C THR A 317 3.98 24.51 0.17
N MET A 318 4.99 25.29 0.51
CA MET A 318 6.35 25.21 -0.05
C MET A 318 7.35 25.43 1.10
N LEU A 319 8.15 24.39 1.39
CA LEU A 319 9.11 24.38 2.51
C LEU A 319 10.50 24.08 1.97
N VAL A 320 11.46 24.90 2.34
CA VAL A 320 12.89 24.65 2.14
C VAL A 320 13.45 24.13 3.45
N VAL A 321 14.08 22.96 3.43
CA VAL A 321 14.40 22.21 4.64
C VAL A 321 15.86 21.74 4.64
N TYR A 322 16.51 21.86 5.78
CA TYR A 322 17.75 21.14 6.09
C TYR A 322 17.41 19.82 6.78
N ALA A 323 17.48 18.71 6.02
CA ALA A 323 16.98 17.41 6.47
C ALA A 323 17.52 16.92 7.81
N PRO A 324 18.82 17.04 8.15
CA PRO A 324 19.32 16.60 9.44
C PRO A 324 18.71 17.31 10.65
N GLY A 325 18.05 18.46 10.41
CA GLY A 325 17.35 19.23 11.45
C GLY A 325 15.96 18.70 11.80
N PHE A 326 15.41 17.79 11.00
CA PHE A 326 14.14 17.11 11.24
C PHE A 326 14.36 15.62 11.43
N GLU A 327 14.15 15.12 12.64
CA GLU A 327 14.38 13.72 12.98
C GLU A 327 13.06 13.00 13.15
N ILE A 328 12.95 11.82 12.53
CA ILE A 328 11.80 10.92 12.62
C ILE A 328 12.25 9.68 13.38
N TYR A 329 11.47 9.26 14.37
CA TYR A 329 11.70 8.04 15.15
C TYR A 329 10.51 7.10 15.02
N GLU A 330 10.76 5.86 14.68
CA GLU A 330 9.73 4.85 14.48
C GLU A 330 10.11 3.53 15.17
N ALA A 331 9.10 2.87 15.75
CA ALA A 331 9.19 1.51 16.24
C ALA A 331 7.89 0.78 15.88
N GLN A 332 7.92 0.03 14.79
CA GLN A 332 6.81 -0.83 14.37
C GLN A 332 6.75 -2.03 15.30
N GLN A 333 5.57 -2.33 15.86
CA GLN A 333 5.34 -3.48 16.73
C GLN A 333 4.71 -4.64 15.97
N GLY A 334 4.05 -4.37 14.84
CA GLY A 334 3.44 -5.37 13.97
C GLY A 334 2.00 -5.70 14.32
N VAL A 335 1.57 -6.91 13.95
CA VAL A 335 0.18 -7.35 14.08
C VAL A 335 -0.08 -7.99 15.44
N LEU A 336 -1.13 -7.53 16.12
CA LEU A 336 -1.70 -8.15 17.31
C LEU A 336 -3.08 -8.71 16.96
N SER A 337 -3.41 -9.94 17.37
CA SER A 337 -4.72 -10.51 17.13
C SER A 337 -5.37 -11.01 18.43
N ILE A 338 -6.66 -10.71 18.58
CA ILE A 338 -7.47 -11.16 19.72
C ILE A 338 -8.76 -11.79 19.21
N ALA A 339 -9.08 -13.00 19.70
CA ALA A 339 -10.35 -13.64 19.44
C ALA A 339 -11.40 -13.16 20.47
N ASN A 340 -12.58 -12.81 19.99
CA ASN A 340 -13.72 -12.44 20.83
C ASN A 340 -14.80 -13.51 20.70
N PRO A 341 -14.92 -14.42 21.69
CA PRO A 341 -15.85 -15.53 21.62
C PRO A 341 -17.32 -15.11 21.72
N SER A 342 -17.61 -13.93 22.30
CA SER A 342 -18.99 -13.45 22.46
C SER A 342 -19.63 -13.04 21.12
N THR A 343 -18.84 -12.60 20.17
CA THR A 343 -19.27 -12.15 18.83
C THR A 343 -18.82 -13.09 17.71
N LEU A 344 -18.17 -14.22 18.05
CA LEU A 344 -17.55 -15.14 17.09
C LEU A 344 -16.72 -14.37 16.05
N SER A 345 -15.86 -13.47 16.53
CA SER A 345 -15.02 -12.60 15.68
C SER A 345 -13.57 -12.61 16.15
N ARG A 346 -12.69 -12.22 15.25
CA ARG A 346 -11.28 -12.00 15.54
C ARG A 346 -10.89 -10.60 15.10
N THR A 347 -10.30 -9.85 16.02
CA THR A 347 -9.80 -8.50 15.76
C THR A 347 -8.31 -8.58 15.52
N PHE A 348 -7.89 -8.01 14.41
CA PHE A 348 -6.49 -7.80 14.05
C PHE A 348 -6.18 -6.33 14.20
N SER A 349 -5.07 -6.02 14.87
CA SER A 349 -4.61 -4.64 15.04
C SER A 349 -3.17 -4.55 14.58
N TYR A 350 -2.85 -3.54 13.79
CA TYR A 350 -1.48 -3.17 13.47
C TYR A 350 -1.13 -1.89 14.23
N TYR A 351 -0.01 -1.87 14.94
CA TYR A 351 0.36 -0.70 15.71
C TYR A 351 1.87 -0.47 15.76
N GLY A 352 2.23 0.76 16.05
CA GLY A 352 3.61 1.15 16.27
C GLY A 352 3.69 2.46 17.04
N TYR A 353 4.89 2.81 17.41
CA TYR A 353 5.20 4.09 18.05
C TYR A 353 5.93 4.99 17.06
N PHE A 354 5.50 6.22 17.01
CA PHE A 354 6.01 7.24 16.12
C PHE A 354 6.32 8.52 16.88
N ALA A 355 7.41 9.20 16.55
CA ALA A 355 7.75 10.51 17.12
C ALA A 355 8.57 11.31 16.13
N THR A 356 8.41 12.62 16.15
CA THR A 356 9.21 13.56 15.37
C THR A 356 9.87 14.57 16.27
N PHE A 357 11.00 15.10 15.84
CA PHE A 357 11.73 16.13 16.56
C PHE A 357 12.29 17.14 15.56
N VAL A 358 12.00 18.42 15.80
CA VAL A 358 12.60 19.55 15.10
C VAL A 358 13.71 20.11 15.96
N ALA A 359 14.94 20.00 15.50
CA ALA A 359 16.10 20.46 16.28
C ALA A 359 16.12 21.99 16.42
N LYS A 360 15.74 22.70 15.37
CA LYS A 360 15.65 24.16 15.33
C LYS A 360 14.64 24.57 14.24
N SER A 361 13.70 25.44 14.58
CA SER A 361 12.67 25.88 13.64
C SER A 361 13.24 26.61 12.42
N SER A 362 14.38 27.30 12.56
CA SER A 362 15.04 27.97 11.44
C SER A 362 15.60 27.04 10.36
N PHE A 363 15.68 25.72 10.62
CA PHE A 363 16.04 24.72 9.60
C PHE A 363 14.92 24.44 8.60
N ILE A 364 13.73 24.95 8.88
CA ILE A 364 12.54 24.77 8.03
C ILE A 364 11.98 26.14 7.71
N GLN A 365 12.19 26.60 6.49
CA GLN A 365 11.70 27.88 6.01
C GLN A 365 10.51 27.68 5.07
N SER A 366 9.40 28.39 5.32
CA SER A 366 8.25 28.35 4.45
C SER A 366 8.22 29.54 3.52
N ILE A 367 8.05 29.32 2.21
CA ILE A 367 7.86 30.35 1.21
C ILE A 367 6.38 30.60 1.03
N THR A 368 5.97 31.87 1.09
CA THR A 368 4.60 32.26 0.80
C THR A 368 4.38 32.31 -0.71
N ILE A 369 3.29 31.73 -1.19
CA ILE A 369 2.90 31.75 -2.60
C ILE A 369 1.77 32.74 -2.79
N ALA A 370 1.96 33.71 -3.73
CA ALA A 370 1.01 34.79 -4.04
C ALA A 370 0.58 34.73 -5.51
#